data_debef682ca374cf12a13b937608b2d55
#
_entry.id   debef682ca374cf12a13b937608b2d55
#
_cell.length_a   1.000
_cell.length_b   1.000
_cell.length_c   1.000
_cell.angle_alpha   90.00
_cell.angle_beta   90.00
_cell.angle_gamma   90.00
#
_symmetry.space_group_name_H-M   'P 1'
#
loop_
_entity.id
_entity.type
_entity.pdbx_description
1 polymer ?
#
loop_
_entity_poly.entity_id
_entity_poly.type
_entity_poly.pdbx_seq_one_letter_code
_entity_poly.pdbx_strand_id
1 'polypeptide(L)'
;METLIAQIGTVTRENRSAVEKAVNAYNQLDDASKAGVSNFDVLAEAQQILGIKDALAKLNVEHDRVENNYTISDSYVESTLNTGLCMIAPSIRVYGDRDELVLMISFVYVGDELLNANRVIVRVGDNKYTYNQDAFSAIGRDICKINTGKLKWVEGFVTRAEDFDIELLRDALSSQEAIFRFSGYQNYDYVLTQQNRQAITDVLNAYNLMCSVSPDVLRKALA
;
A
#
# COMPACT_ATOMS: atom_id res chain seq x y z
N MET A 1 -19.85 30.58 2.45
CA MET A 1 -19.01 29.38 2.68
C MET A 1 -19.86 28.12 2.61
N GLU A 2 -20.85 27.96 3.43
CA GLU A 2 -21.72 26.76 3.51
C GLU A 2 -22.35 26.34 2.20
N THR A 3 -22.76 27.29 1.35
CA THR A 3 -23.31 27.02 0.01
C THR A 3 -22.28 26.34 -0.90
N LEU A 4 -21.00 26.72 -0.83
CA LEU A 4 -19.92 26.09 -1.60
C LEU A 4 -19.71 24.63 -1.15
N ILE A 5 -19.76 24.39 0.15
CA ILE A 5 -19.63 23.03 0.70
C ILE A 5 -20.82 22.18 0.27
N ALA A 6 -22.04 22.70 0.35
CA ALA A 6 -23.24 21.99 -0.08
C ALA A 6 -23.25 21.61 -1.57
N GLN A 7 -22.50 22.35 -2.41
CA GLN A 7 -22.37 22.09 -3.84
C GLN A 7 -21.34 21.01 -4.21
N ILE A 8 -20.54 20.51 -3.25
CA ILE A 8 -19.52 19.48 -3.52
C ILE A 8 -20.18 18.19 -4.09
N GLY A 9 -21.31 17.78 -3.52
CA GLY A 9 -22.00 16.55 -3.94
C GLY A 9 -21.16 15.28 -3.67
N THR A 10 -21.31 14.28 -4.52
CA THR A 10 -20.50 13.06 -4.47
C THR A 10 -19.04 13.38 -4.84
N VAL A 11 -18.10 13.00 -3.99
CA VAL A 11 -16.68 13.30 -4.20
C VAL A 11 -16.09 12.32 -5.21
N THR A 12 -15.68 12.85 -6.35
CA THR A 12 -14.94 12.13 -7.39
C THR A 12 -13.69 12.90 -7.77
N ARG A 13 -12.78 12.27 -8.53
CA ARG A 13 -11.58 12.98 -9.02
C ARG A 13 -11.92 14.05 -10.06
N GLU A 14 -13.02 13.88 -10.79
CA GLU A 14 -13.50 14.82 -11.80
C GLU A 14 -14.04 16.10 -11.15
N ASN A 15 -14.66 16.00 -9.95
CA ASN A 15 -15.17 17.19 -9.25
C ASN A 15 -14.22 17.75 -8.19
N ARG A 16 -12.94 17.37 -8.24
CA ARG A 16 -11.84 17.90 -7.39
C ARG A 16 -11.90 19.41 -7.23
N SER A 17 -12.11 20.14 -8.34
CA SER A 17 -12.12 21.59 -8.34
C SER A 17 -13.17 22.20 -7.41
N ALA A 18 -14.29 21.52 -7.19
CA ALA A 18 -15.33 21.97 -6.26
C ALA A 18 -14.84 21.86 -4.80
N VAL A 19 -14.18 20.75 -4.46
CA VAL A 19 -13.57 20.54 -3.13
C VAL A 19 -12.48 21.56 -2.88
N GLU A 20 -11.53 21.73 -3.82
CA GLU A 20 -10.40 22.67 -3.69
C GLU A 20 -10.89 24.11 -3.57
N LYS A 21 -11.92 24.50 -4.34
CA LYS A 21 -12.52 25.84 -4.23
C LYS A 21 -13.13 26.06 -2.84
N ALA A 22 -13.82 25.08 -2.29
CA ALA A 22 -14.39 25.19 -0.95
C ALA A 22 -13.31 25.25 0.12
N VAL A 23 -12.25 24.43 0.00
CA VAL A 23 -11.07 24.46 0.92
C VAL A 23 -10.39 25.81 0.89
N ASN A 24 -10.10 26.35 -0.30
CA ASN A 24 -9.44 27.64 -0.43
C ASN A 24 -10.28 28.78 0.15
N ALA A 25 -11.60 28.75 -0.08
CA ALA A 25 -12.51 29.73 0.49
C ALA A 25 -12.58 29.65 2.03
N TYR A 26 -12.58 28.42 2.60
CA TYR A 26 -12.54 28.19 4.04
C TYR A 26 -11.24 28.69 4.66
N ASN A 27 -10.11 28.41 4.03
CA ASN A 27 -8.79 28.82 4.53
C ASN A 27 -8.60 30.34 4.57
N GLN A 28 -9.33 31.09 3.74
CA GLN A 28 -9.30 32.56 3.71
C GLN A 28 -10.16 33.20 4.81
N LEU A 29 -10.98 32.43 5.52
CA LEU A 29 -11.77 32.95 6.63
C LEU A 29 -10.88 33.21 7.87
N ASP A 30 -11.23 34.21 8.65
CA ASP A 30 -10.70 34.37 10.01
C ASP A 30 -11.24 33.29 10.98
N ASP A 31 -10.65 33.17 12.15
CA ASP A 31 -10.99 32.10 13.11
C ASP A 31 -12.45 32.20 13.60
N ALA A 32 -12.99 33.41 13.78
CA ALA A 32 -14.37 33.60 14.20
C ALA A 32 -15.35 33.14 13.11
N SER A 33 -15.05 33.47 11.85
CA SER A 33 -15.84 33.05 10.69
C SER A 33 -15.75 31.55 10.45
N LYS A 34 -14.56 30.93 10.65
CA LYS A 34 -14.37 29.48 10.58
C LYS A 34 -15.22 28.74 11.61
N ALA A 35 -15.26 29.24 12.84
CA ALA A 35 -16.08 28.66 13.91
C ALA A 35 -17.59 28.71 13.61
N GLY A 36 -18.03 29.63 12.73
CA GLY A 36 -19.44 29.77 12.32
C GLY A 36 -19.85 28.87 11.14
N VAL A 37 -18.93 28.11 10.54
CA VAL A 37 -19.25 27.21 9.41
C VAL A 37 -19.86 25.91 9.92
N SER A 38 -21.17 25.77 9.84
CA SER A 38 -21.94 24.66 10.44
C SER A 38 -21.76 23.31 9.72
N ASN A 39 -21.35 23.31 8.47
CA ASN A 39 -21.17 22.11 7.66
C ASN A 39 -19.69 21.82 7.31
N PHE A 40 -18.76 22.23 8.18
CA PHE A 40 -17.34 21.99 8.00
C PHE A 40 -17.00 20.49 7.91
N ASP A 41 -17.70 19.65 8.65
CA ASP A 41 -17.49 18.19 8.64
C ASP A 41 -17.64 17.59 7.23
N VAL A 42 -18.57 18.12 6.42
CA VAL A 42 -18.77 17.69 5.03
C VAL A 42 -17.54 18.04 4.18
N LEU A 43 -16.93 19.20 4.40
CA LEU A 43 -15.71 19.61 3.70
C LEU A 43 -14.52 18.75 4.13
N ALA A 44 -14.38 18.48 5.42
CA ALA A 44 -13.31 17.63 5.96
C ALA A 44 -13.41 16.21 5.40
N GLU A 45 -14.62 15.64 5.40
CA GLU A 45 -14.88 14.34 4.78
C GLU A 45 -14.55 14.32 3.29
N ALA A 46 -14.96 15.34 2.55
CA ALA A 46 -14.67 15.45 1.12
C ALA A 46 -13.16 15.49 0.84
N GLN A 47 -12.39 16.18 1.66
CA GLN A 47 -10.93 16.19 1.54
C GLN A 47 -10.31 14.81 1.80
N GLN A 48 -10.77 14.10 2.82
CA GLN A 48 -10.31 12.76 3.14
C GLN A 48 -10.61 11.78 1.99
N ILE A 49 -11.83 11.78 1.46
CA ILE A 49 -12.21 10.94 0.33
C ILE A 49 -11.33 11.25 -0.88
N LEU A 50 -11.15 12.52 -1.22
CA LEU A 50 -10.31 12.93 -2.36
C LEU A 50 -8.86 12.49 -2.18
N GLY A 51 -8.29 12.67 -0.98
CA GLY A 51 -6.93 12.23 -0.66
C GLY A 51 -6.73 10.73 -0.87
N ILE A 52 -7.69 9.90 -0.41
CA ILE A 52 -7.66 8.45 -0.62
C ILE A 52 -7.78 8.13 -2.12
N LYS A 53 -8.75 8.71 -2.84
CA LYS A 53 -8.92 8.49 -4.29
C LYS A 53 -7.66 8.87 -5.08
N ASP A 54 -6.93 9.89 -4.66
CA ASP A 54 -5.67 10.30 -5.28
C ASP A 54 -4.53 9.30 -5.03
N ALA A 55 -4.42 8.81 -3.82
CA ALA A 55 -3.45 7.77 -3.50
C ALA A 55 -3.74 6.47 -4.27
N LEU A 56 -5.02 6.05 -4.31
CA LEU A 56 -5.45 4.86 -5.03
C LEU A 56 -5.28 4.96 -6.55
N ALA A 57 -5.32 6.17 -7.11
CA ALA A 57 -5.13 6.37 -8.55
C ALA A 57 -3.74 5.99 -9.08
N LYS A 58 -2.77 5.80 -8.19
CA LYS A 58 -1.42 5.31 -8.50
C LYS A 58 -1.28 3.80 -8.35
N LEU A 59 -2.31 3.14 -7.83
CA LEU A 59 -2.30 1.75 -7.45
C LEU A 59 -3.31 0.95 -8.29
N ASN A 60 -3.09 -0.34 -8.36
CA ASN A 60 -4.06 -1.28 -8.88
C ASN A 60 -5.06 -1.61 -7.77
N VAL A 61 -6.34 -1.39 -8.04
CA VAL A 61 -7.43 -1.69 -7.12
C VAL A 61 -8.29 -2.78 -7.74
N GLU A 62 -8.26 -3.95 -7.14
CA GLU A 62 -9.10 -5.09 -7.52
C GLU A 62 -10.24 -5.23 -6.52
N HIS A 63 -11.47 -5.36 -7.02
CA HIS A 63 -12.66 -5.57 -6.20
C HIS A 63 -13.27 -6.94 -6.49
N ASP A 64 -13.18 -7.84 -5.52
CA ASP A 64 -13.97 -9.07 -5.51
C ASP A 64 -15.39 -8.74 -5.03
N ARG A 65 -16.31 -8.69 -5.99
CA ARG A 65 -17.72 -8.33 -5.73
C ARG A 65 -18.50 -9.45 -5.03
N VAL A 66 -18.00 -10.67 -5.07
CA VAL A 66 -18.66 -11.82 -4.41
C VAL A 66 -18.40 -11.78 -2.91
N GLU A 67 -17.12 -11.58 -2.55
CA GLU A 67 -16.68 -11.53 -1.15
C GLU A 67 -16.65 -10.10 -0.59
N ASN A 68 -17.04 -9.09 -1.40
CA ASN A 68 -16.97 -7.67 -1.07
C ASN A 68 -15.60 -7.24 -0.50
N ASN A 69 -14.52 -7.76 -1.10
CA ASN A 69 -13.15 -7.50 -0.67
C ASN A 69 -12.38 -6.70 -1.73
N TYR A 70 -11.49 -5.81 -1.26
CA TYR A 70 -10.56 -5.11 -2.13
C TYR A 70 -9.14 -5.58 -1.89
N THR A 71 -8.39 -5.74 -2.98
CA THR A 71 -6.93 -5.92 -2.95
C THR A 71 -6.30 -4.74 -3.68
N ILE A 72 -5.41 -4.03 -3.00
CA ILE A 72 -4.78 -2.82 -3.51
C ILE A 72 -3.27 -3.03 -3.49
N SER A 73 -2.63 -2.90 -4.64
CA SER A 73 -1.19 -3.14 -4.82
C SER A 73 -0.60 -2.18 -5.84
N ASP A 74 0.72 -2.04 -5.85
CA ASP A 74 1.41 -1.27 -6.88
C ASP A 74 1.60 -2.12 -8.15
N SER A 75 1.49 -1.49 -9.32
CA SER A 75 1.73 -2.12 -10.63
C SER A 75 3.17 -2.66 -10.80
N TYR A 76 4.09 -2.20 -9.96
CA TYR A 76 5.46 -2.70 -9.88
C TYR A 76 5.53 -4.21 -9.64
N VAL A 77 4.57 -4.77 -8.88
CA VAL A 77 4.53 -6.20 -8.56
C VAL A 77 4.45 -7.04 -9.82
N GLU A 78 3.47 -6.78 -10.68
CA GLU A 78 3.26 -7.53 -11.92
C GLU A 78 4.41 -7.31 -12.91
N SER A 79 4.83 -6.05 -13.10
CA SER A 79 5.94 -5.72 -14.01
C SER A 79 7.25 -6.38 -13.58
N THR A 80 7.51 -6.47 -12.28
CA THR A 80 8.73 -7.05 -11.72
C THR A 80 8.74 -8.56 -11.85
N LEU A 81 7.64 -9.26 -11.58
CA LEU A 81 7.51 -10.70 -11.81
C LEU A 81 7.79 -11.04 -13.28
N ASN A 82 7.23 -10.27 -14.20
CA ASN A 82 7.42 -10.46 -15.63
C ASN A 82 8.87 -10.24 -16.09
N THR A 83 9.67 -9.46 -15.37
CA THR A 83 11.10 -9.25 -15.64
C THR A 83 12.00 -10.24 -14.91
N GLY A 84 11.48 -11.02 -13.97
CA GLY A 84 12.23 -12.02 -13.22
C GLY A 84 13.12 -11.44 -12.13
N LEU A 85 12.70 -10.36 -11.49
CA LEU A 85 13.41 -9.71 -10.39
C LEU A 85 12.76 -9.98 -9.04
N CYS A 86 13.59 -10.02 -8.00
CA CYS A 86 13.11 -10.08 -6.62
C CYS A 86 12.47 -8.75 -6.19
N MET A 87 11.57 -8.81 -5.21
CA MET A 87 10.91 -7.60 -4.70
C MET A 87 10.35 -7.78 -3.29
N ILE A 88 10.07 -6.65 -2.67
CA ILE A 88 9.25 -6.54 -1.47
C ILE A 88 7.95 -5.85 -1.89
N ALA A 89 6.83 -6.53 -1.72
CA ALA A 89 5.54 -6.10 -2.25
C ALA A 89 4.49 -5.99 -1.15
N PRO A 90 4.32 -4.81 -0.52
CA PRO A 90 3.17 -4.58 0.33
C PRO A 90 1.89 -4.52 -0.51
N SER A 91 0.78 -4.93 0.10
CA SER A 91 -0.56 -4.80 -0.45
C SER A 91 -1.57 -4.53 0.66
N ILE A 92 -2.63 -3.79 0.33
CA ILE A 92 -3.71 -3.51 1.27
C ILE A 92 -4.87 -4.43 0.96
N ARG A 93 -5.45 -5.05 1.99
CA ARG A 93 -6.71 -5.77 1.88
C ARG A 93 -7.78 -5.08 2.70
N VAL A 94 -8.93 -4.85 2.09
CA VAL A 94 -10.12 -4.32 2.75
C VAL A 94 -11.20 -5.38 2.69
N TYR A 95 -11.64 -5.82 3.85
CA TYR A 95 -12.74 -6.78 4.00
C TYR A 95 -14.02 -6.01 4.30
N GLY A 96 -14.82 -5.72 3.26
CA GLY A 96 -15.97 -4.83 3.36
C GLY A 96 -17.04 -5.28 4.37
N ASP A 97 -17.22 -6.59 4.50
CA ASP A 97 -18.23 -7.15 5.43
C ASP A 97 -17.82 -7.09 6.91
N ARG A 98 -16.52 -6.86 7.18
CA ARG A 98 -15.97 -6.80 8.54
C ARG A 98 -15.42 -5.43 8.91
N ASP A 99 -15.47 -4.47 7.98
CA ASP A 99 -14.82 -3.16 8.11
C ASP A 99 -13.34 -3.28 8.54
N GLU A 100 -12.66 -4.33 8.05
CA GLU A 100 -11.28 -4.65 8.41
C GLU A 100 -10.32 -4.22 7.30
N LEU A 101 -9.31 -3.45 7.69
CA LEU A 101 -8.22 -2.98 6.84
C LEU A 101 -6.92 -3.65 7.28
N VAL A 102 -6.24 -4.33 6.37
CA VAL A 102 -5.02 -5.09 6.67
C VAL A 102 -3.93 -4.75 5.68
N LEU A 103 -2.72 -4.50 6.17
CA LEU A 103 -1.53 -4.47 5.34
C LEU A 103 -0.92 -5.87 5.29
N MET A 104 -0.66 -6.36 4.09
CA MET A 104 0.08 -7.60 3.83
C MET A 104 1.45 -7.25 3.26
N ILE A 105 2.47 -8.03 3.60
CA ILE A 105 3.80 -7.88 3.01
C ILE A 105 4.17 -9.19 2.35
N SER A 106 4.56 -9.13 1.08
CA SER A 106 5.11 -10.25 0.33
C SER A 106 6.60 -10.02 0.09
N PHE A 107 7.43 -10.96 0.53
CA PHE A 107 8.84 -11.04 0.17
C PHE A 107 8.94 -12.04 -0.99
N VAL A 108 9.43 -11.59 -2.14
CA VAL A 108 9.40 -12.41 -3.36
C VAL A 108 10.81 -12.58 -3.90
N TYR A 109 11.27 -13.83 -3.92
CA TYR A 109 12.46 -14.25 -4.63
C TYR A 109 12.08 -14.71 -6.02
N VAL A 110 12.89 -14.32 -7.02
CA VAL A 110 12.82 -14.83 -8.39
C VAL A 110 14.24 -15.14 -8.87
N GLY A 111 14.48 -16.39 -9.29
CA GLY A 111 15.82 -16.81 -9.71
C GLY A 111 15.85 -18.05 -10.57
N ASP A 112 17.06 -18.43 -11.02
CA ASP A 112 17.25 -19.62 -11.87
C ASP A 112 17.16 -20.92 -11.08
N GLU A 113 17.39 -20.87 -9.77
CA GLU A 113 17.44 -22.02 -8.87
C GLU A 113 16.40 -21.90 -7.75
N LEU A 114 15.86 -23.04 -7.34
CA LEU A 114 15.01 -23.13 -6.15
C LEU A 114 15.88 -22.97 -4.90
N LEU A 115 15.65 -21.93 -4.13
CA LEU A 115 16.30 -21.75 -2.83
C LEU A 115 15.72 -22.67 -1.75
N ASN A 116 14.44 -23.02 -1.89
CA ASN A 116 13.64 -23.65 -0.84
C ASN A 116 13.81 -22.87 0.49
N ALA A 117 13.73 -21.54 0.38
CA ALA A 117 13.94 -20.65 1.51
C ALA A 117 12.86 -20.89 2.58
N ASN A 118 13.27 -20.84 3.81
CA ASN A 118 12.40 -20.97 4.99
C ASN A 118 12.55 -19.79 5.96
N ARG A 119 13.37 -18.81 5.58
CA ARG A 119 13.65 -17.63 6.39
C ARG A 119 13.99 -16.43 5.51
N VAL A 120 13.48 -15.26 5.91
CA VAL A 120 13.90 -13.98 5.37
C VAL A 120 14.58 -13.18 6.47
N ILE A 121 15.79 -12.69 6.19
CA ILE A 121 16.55 -11.82 7.10
C ILE A 121 16.63 -10.44 6.45
N VAL A 122 16.23 -9.41 7.18
CA VAL A 122 16.31 -8.03 6.70
C VAL A 122 17.37 -7.30 7.50
N ARG A 123 18.26 -6.59 6.80
CA ARG A 123 19.26 -5.70 7.40
C ARG A 123 19.03 -4.28 6.89
N VAL A 124 18.86 -3.36 7.85
CA VAL A 124 18.72 -1.93 7.60
C VAL A 124 19.67 -1.19 8.53
N GLY A 125 20.76 -0.66 8.00
CA GLY A 125 21.84 -0.13 8.83
C GLY A 125 22.38 -1.18 9.81
N ASP A 126 22.36 -0.86 11.11
CA ASP A 126 22.79 -1.78 12.18
C ASP A 126 21.66 -2.72 12.64
N ASN A 127 20.41 -2.46 12.27
CA ASN A 127 19.27 -3.25 12.66
C ASN A 127 19.17 -4.53 11.82
N LYS A 128 18.80 -5.63 12.49
CA LYS A 128 18.56 -6.94 11.86
C LYS A 128 17.23 -7.50 12.32
N TYR A 129 16.40 -7.84 11.36
CA TYR A 129 15.09 -8.47 11.55
C TYR A 129 15.13 -9.87 10.95
N THR A 130 14.41 -10.82 11.56
CA THR A 130 14.42 -12.21 11.09
C THR A 130 13.00 -12.75 11.10
N TYR A 131 12.52 -13.15 9.93
CA TYR A 131 11.28 -13.87 9.74
C TYR A 131 11.61 -15.33 9.52
N ASN A 132 11.24 -16.19 10.46
CA ASN A 132 11.30 -17.63 10.29
C ASN A 132 10.03 -18.12 9.59
N GLN A 133 10.00 -19.39 9.22
CA GLN A 133 8.90 -19.99 8.47
C GLN A 133 7.53 -19.81 9.15
N ASP A 134 7.47 -19.86 10.46
CA ASP A 134 6.26 -19.67 11.27
C ASP A 134 5.73 -18.23 11.33
N ALA A 135 6.55 -17.25 10.94
CA ALA A 135 6.12 -15.84 10.82
C ALA A 135 5.29 -15.59 9.56
N PHE A 136 5.25 -16.52 8.60
CA PHE A 136 4.55 -16.34 7.35
C PHE A 136 3.16 -16.97 7.39
N SER A 137 2.15 -16.21 7.00
CA SER A 137 0.78 -16.70 6.83
C SER A 137 0.63 -17.61 5.60
N ALA A 138 1.49 -17.41 4.60
CA ALA A 138 1.55 -18.25 3.40
C ALA A 138 2.96 -18.29 2.80
N ILE A 139 3.36 -19.45 2.29
CA ILE A 139 4.58 -19.63 1.50
C ILE A 139 4.19 -20.33 0.20
N GLY A 140 4.46 -19.67 -0.93
CA GLY A 140 4.23 -20.22 -2.27
C GLY A 140 5.54 -20.47 -3.00
N ARG A 141 5.59 -21.56 -3.79
CA ARG A 141 6.69 -21.87 -4.69
C ARG A 141 6.14 -22.29 -6.03
N ASP A 142 6.61 -21.68 -7.11
CA ASP A 142 6.15 -21.97 -8.46
C ASP A 142 7.25 -21.66 -9.49
N ILE A 143 7.00 -22.02 -10.73
CA ILE A 143 7.84 -21.67 -11.86
C ILE A 143 7.06 -20.73 -12.76
N CYS A 144 7.58 -19.53 -12.99
CA CYS A 144 6.99 -18.57 -13.91
C CYS A 144 7.81 -18.43 -15.20
N LYS A 145 7.15 -18.08 -16.29
CA LYS A 145 7.78 -17.69 -17.55
C LYS A 145 7.87 -16.17 -17.59
N ILE A 146 9.10 -15.66 -17.64
CA ILE A 146 9.35 -14.22 -17.74
C ILE A 146 9.29 -13.73 -19.19
N ASN A 147 9.29 -12.39 -19.41
CA ASN A 147 9.16 -11.76 -20.72
C ASN A 147 10.20 -12.22 -21.75
N THR A 148 11.39 -12.64 -21.32
CA THR A 148 12.43 -13.21 -22.22
C THR A 148 12.14 -14.65 -22.65
N GLY A 149 11.05 -15.26 -22.17
CA GLY A 149 10.69 -16.63 -22.43
C GLY A 149 11.38 -17.66 -21.52
N LYS A 150 12.30 -17.22 -20.65
CA LYS A 150 12.96 -18.10 -19.67
C LYS A 150 12.02 -18.47 -18.53
N LEU A 151 12.20 -19.68 -18.00
CA LEU A 151 11.54 -20.15 -16.78
C LEU A 151 12.41 -19.73 -15.57
N LYS A 152 11.73 -19.23 -14.53
CA LYS A 152 12.36 -18.85 -13.26
C LYS A 152 11.57 -19.46 -12.11
N TRP A 153 12.26 -19.83 -11.04
CA TRP A 153 11.65 -20.14 -9.76
C TRP A 153 11.15 -18.86 -9.11
N VAL A 154 9.96 -18.93 -8.54
CA VAL A 154 9.38 -17.87 -7.70
C VAL A 154 9.09 -18.45 -6.33
N GLU A 155 9.63 -17.84 -5.28
CA GLU A 155 9.28 -18.17 -3.91
C GLU A 155 8.72 -16.92 -3.23
N GLY A 156 7.46 -17.00 -2.80
CA GLY A 156 6.73 -15.91 -2.16
C GLY A 156 6.46 -16.23 -0.69
N PHE A 157 6.75 -15.28 0.17
CA PHE A 157 6.57 -15.35 1.62
C PHE A 157 5.65 -14.22 2.03
N VAL A 158 4.45 -14.53 2.50
CA VAL A 158 3.42 -13.53 2.81
C VAL A 158 3.19 -13.49 4.30
N THR A 159 3.21 -12.30 4.88
CA THR A 159 2.83 -12.06 6.26
C THR A 159 1.80 -10.94 6.36
N ARG A 160 0.94 -11.00 7.38
CA ARG A 160 0.13 -9.86 7.80
C ARG A 160 1.04 -8.93 8.57
N ALA A 161 1.07 -7.66 8.18
CA ALA A 161 1.93 -6.68 8.83
C ALA A 161 1.39 -6.32 10.21
N GLU A 162 2.27 -6.30 11.18
CA GLU A 162 2.10 -5.70 12.49
C GLU A 162 2.86 -4.36 12.57
N ASP A 163 2.75 -3.64 13.66
CA ASP A 163 3.37 -2.32 13.81
C ASP A 163 4.88 -2.35 13.55
N PHE A 164 5.57 -3.38 14.03
CA PHE A 164 7.02 -3.52 13.82
C PHE A 164 7.39 -3.74 12.34
N ASP A 165 6.53 -4.37 11.55
CA ASP A 165 6.74 -4.59 10.11
C ASP A 165 6.61 -3.27 9.35
N ILE A 166 5.66 -2.43 9.77
CA ILE A 166 5.46 -1.09 9.21
C ILE A 166 6.68 -0.20 9.53
N GLU A 167 7.19 -0.28 10.75
CA GLU A 167 8.42 0.43 11.15
C GLU A 167 9.62 -0.05 10.35
N LEU A 168 9.79 -1.37 10.18
CA LEU A 168 10.85 -1.94 9.34
C LEU A 168 10.78 -1.41 7.90
N LEU A 169 9.59 -1.36 7.30
CA LEU A 169 9.45 -0.79 5.95
C LEU A 169 9.83 0.70 5.92
N ARG A 170 9.43 1.49 6.92
CA ARG A 170 9.80 2.91 7.03
C ARG A 170 11.31 3.08 7.19
N ASP A 171 11.95 2.27 8.01
CA ASP A 171 13.40 2.26 8.19
C ASP A 171 14.10 1.89 6.87
N ALA A 172 13.61 0.86 6.19
CA ALA A 172 14.14 0.45 4.89
C ALA A 172 14.03 1.56 3.84
N LEU A 173 12.94 2.35 3.85
CA LEU A 173 12.75 3.48 2.95
C LEU A 173 13.67 4.66 3.27
N SER A 174 13.96 4.91 4.54
CA SER A 174 14.82 6.03 4.99
C SER A 174 16.32 5.72 4.90
N SER A 175 16.70 4.44 4.89
CA SER A 175 18.10 4.00 4.82
C SER A 175 18.65 4.11 3.40
N GLN A 176 19.96 4.37 3.28
CA GLN A 176 20.65 4.30 1.98
C GLN A 176 20.64 2.89 1.41
N GLU A 177 20.80 1.87 2.26
CA GLU A 177 20.79 0.46 1.89
C GLU A 177 19.87 -0.35 2.81
N ALA A 178 19.04 -1.19 2.20
CA ALA A 178 18.28 -2.22 2.88
C ALA A 178 18.44 -3.53 2.12
N ILE A 179 18.88 -4.58 2.83
CA ILE A 179 19.19 -5.89 2.26
C ILE A 179 18.18 -6.90 2.79
N PHE A 180 17.56 -7.64 1.87
CA PHE A 180 16.65 -8.74 2.16
C PHE A 180 17.29 -10.04 1.73
N ARG A 181 17.68 -10.88 2.68
CA ARG A 181 18.28 -12.19 2.44
C ARG A 181 17.22 -13.28 2.49
N PHE A 182 17.03 -13.97 1.39
CA PHE A 182 16.30 -15.23 1.35
C PHE A 182 17.25 -16.36 1.69
N SER A 183 16.93 -17.15 2.71
CA SER A 183 17.83 -18.18 3.26
C SER A 183 17.17 -19.56 3.21
N GLY A 184 17.78 -20.48 2.49
CA GLY A 184 17.34 -21.86 2.28
C GLY A 184 18.52 -22.78 2.00
N TYR A 185 18.49 -23.57 0.92
CA TYR A 185 19.64 -24.40 0.49
C TYR A 185 20.89 -23.55 0.24
N GLN A 186 20.67 -22.32 -0.25
CA GLN A 186 21.67 -21.27 -0.35
C GLN A 186 21.05 -19.93 0.03
N ASN A 187 21.88 -18.91 0.18
CA ASN A 187 21.41 -17.56 0.47
C ASN A 187 21.35 -16.72 -0.82
N TYR A 188 20.34 -15.88 -0.90
CA TYR A 188 20.23 -14.86 -1.94
C TYR A 188 19.95 -13.50 -1.31
N ASP A 189 20.78 -12.51 -1.61
CA ASP A 189 20.65 -11.14 -1.10
C ASP A 189 20.02 -10.25 -2.16
N TYR A 190 18.88 -9.65 -1.81
CA TYR A 190 18.20 -8.63 -2.59
C TYR A 190 18.42 -7.28 -1.93
N VAL A 191 19.03 -6.34 -2.66
CA VAL A 191 19.15 -4.95 -2.23
C VAL A 191 17.96 -4.16 -2.74
N LEU A 192 17.27 -3.46 -1.82
CA LEU A 192 16.04 -2.73 -2.15
C LEU A 192 16.31 -1.62 -3.17
N THR A 193 15.73 -1.77 -4.36
CA THR A 193 15.90 -0.83 -5.47
C THR A 193 15.08 0.46 -5.28
N GLN A 194 15.45 1.53 -5.96
CA GLN A 194 14.70 2.79 -5.92
C GLN A 194 13.25 2.63 -6.43
N GLN A 195 13.03 1.81 -7.44
CA GLN A 195 11.68 1.54 -7.96
C GLN A 195 10.83 0.79 -6.92
N ASN A 196 11.42 -0.22 -6.25
CA ASN A 196 10.71 -0.94 -5.19
C ASN A 196 10.43 -0.04 -3.98
N ARG A 197 11.35 0.89 -3.64
CA ARG A 197 11.12 1.90 -2.59
C ARG A 197 9.90 2.78 -2.91
N GLN A 198 9.77 3.22 -4.18
CA GLN A 198 8.62 4.02 -4.60
C GLN A 198 7.31 3.23 -4.47
N ALA A 199 7.28 1.99 -4.95
CA ALA A 199 6.10 1.12 -4.83
C ALA A 199 5.68 0.90 -3.36
N ILE A 200 6.63 0.63 -2.46
CA ILE A 200 6.37 0.52 -1.02
C ILE A 200 5.81 1.84 -0.47
N THR A 201 6.40 2.97 -0.87
CA THR A 201 5.97 4.31 -0.42
C THR A 201 4.53 4.60 -0.84
N ASP A 202 4.16 4.31 -2.09
CA ASP A 202 2.82 4.59 -2.59
C ASP A 202 1.76 3.74 -1.87
N VAL A 203 2.05 2.46 -1.62
CA VAL A 203 1.14 1.59 -0.85
C VAL A 203 1.02 2.03 0.61
N LEU A 204 2.14 2.34 1.29
CA LEU A 204 2.11 2.80 2.68
C LEU A 204 1.39 4.14 2.85
N ASN A 205 1.54 5.06 1.89
CA ASN A 205 0.81 6.33 1.90
C ASN A 205 -0.71 6.10 1.79
N ALA A 206 -1.14 5.24 0.87
CA ALA A 206 -2.55 4.87 0.75
C ALA A 206 -3.06 4.21 2.04
N TYR A 207 -2.32 3.24 2.59
CA TYR A 207 -2.67 2.56 3.83
C TYR A 207 -2.84 3.53 5.00
N ASN A 208 -1.89 4.45 5.20
CA ASN A 208 -1.95 5.45 6.27
C ASN A 208 -3.19 6.36 6.14
N LEU A 209 -3.50 6.83 4.92
CA LEU A 209 -4.70 7.62 4.67
C LEU A 209 -5.97 6.83 4.97
N MET A 210 -6.04 5.57 4.55
CA MET A 210 -7.19 4.71 4.78
C MET A 210 -7.38 4.37 6.28
N CYS A 211 -6.30 4.19 7.04
CA CYS A 211 -6.35 3.98 8.49
C CYS A 211 -6.80 5.23 9.26
N SER A 212 -6.63 6.42 8.68
CA SER A 212 -6.93 7.69 9.37
C SER A 212 -8.40 8.11 9.32
N VAL A 213 -9.24 7.37 8.60
CA VAL A 213 -10.64 7.72 8.37
C VAL A 213 -11.60 6.70 8.97
N SER A 214 -12.87 7.09 9.10
CA SER A 214 -13.93 6.16 9.52
C SER A 214 -14.25 5.14 8.41
N PRO A 215 -14.82 3.97 8.76
CA PRO A 215 -15.26 2.98 7.77
C PRO A 215 -16.23 3.55 6.73
N ASP A 216 -17.10 4.50 7.11
CA ASP A 216 -18.04 5.15 6.19
C ASP A 216 -17.32 5.99 5.14
N VAL A 217 -16.32 6.77 5.53
CA VAL A 217 -15.48 7.56 4.63
C VAL A 217 -14.69 6.64 3.71
N LEU A 218 -14.13 5.55 4.25
CA LEU A 218 -13.40 4.56 3.46
C LEU A 218 -14.30 3.92 2.39
N ARG A 219 -15.52 3.49 2.76
CA ARG A 219 -16.49 2.95 1.78
C ARG A 219 -16.81 3.94 0.66
N LYS A 220 -17.01 5.23 0.99
CA LYS A 220 -17.24 6.29 -0.02
C LYS A 220 -16.03 6.53 -0.91
N ALA A 221 -14.82 6.36 -0.38
CA ALA A 221 -13.60 6.52 -1.15
C ALA A 221 -13.36 5.35 -2.12
N LEU A 222 -13.78 4.12 -1.76
CA LEU A 222 -13.65 2.91 -2.59
C LEU A 222 -14.78 2.77 -3.63
N ALA A 223 -15.92 3.41 -3.41
CA ALA A 223 -17.03 3.47 -4.36
C ALA A 223 -16.69 4.38 -5.55
#